data_775595ec829ccf274cec05deedb23790
#
_entry.id   775595ec829ccf274cec05deedb23790
#
_cell.length_a   1.000
_cell.length_b   1.000
_cell.length_c   1.000
_cell.angle_alpha   90.00
_cell.angle_beta   90.00
_cell.angle_gamma   90.00
#
_symmetry.space_group_name_H-M   'P 1'
#
loop_
_entity.id
_entity.type
_entity.pdbx_description
1 polymer ?
#
loop_
_entity_poly.entity_id
_entity_poly.type
_entity_poly.pdbx_seq_one_letter_code
_entity_poly.pdbx_strand_id
1 'polypeptide(L)'
;VVHVAYVSTKKDEPQWQVVQHSQHLSCEDCGRSFQRLSPHHFSFNSHLGWWESCEGLGTQRGANPAALLGNTQSTLLGGAVTLWPDLQQTLAEEMMRALIRDLEIDDSTSFDQLTTTQRRSIMHGTGSRWFAVDVTAGKTKQSFKFQFKGLYPTLEQASRVSPALRTRLEHLVDQVECSTC
;
A
#
# COMPACT_ATOMS: atom_id res chain seq x y z
N VAL A 1 -12.04 24.70 30.13
CA VAL A 1 -10.70 24.50 30.67
C VAL A 1 -10.52 25.52 31.79
N VAL A 2 -10.12 25.07 32.96
CA VAL A 2 -9.82 25.91 34.13
C VAL A 2 -8.34 25.76 34.42
N HIS A 3 -7.63 26.87 34.52
CA HIS A 3 -6.26 26.90 34.97
C HIS A 3 -6.21 27.22 36.46
N VAL A 4 -5.64 26.34 37.24
CA VAL A 4 -5.42 26.54 38.68
C VAL A 4 -3.96 26.83 38.93
N ALA A 5 -3.64 28.01 39.38
CA ALA A 5 -2.28 28.38 39.76
C ALA A 5 -2.12 28.23 41.28
N TYR A 6 -1.13 27.53 41.73
CA TYR A 6 -0.78 27.42 43.14
C TYR A 6 0.72 27.60 43.35
N VAL A 7 1.09 28.06 44.55
CA VAL A 7 2.50 28.22 44.91
C VAL A 7 3.02 26.91 45.45
N SER A 8 4.09 26.37 44.85
CA SER A 8 4.76 25.20 45.37
C SER A 8 5.45 25.53 46.72
N THR A 9 5.14 24.75 47.75
CA THR A 9 5.75 24.90 49.07
C THR A 9 7.11 24.19 49.21
N LYS A 10 7.73 23.72 48.14
CA LYS A 10 9.08 23.19 48.19
C LYS A 10 10.11 24.28 48.47
N LYS A 11 10.99 24.02 49.41
CA LYS A 11 11.81 24.95 50.21
C LYS A 11 12.80 25.86 49.48
N ASP A 12 12.96 25.79 48.13
CA ASP A 12 14.09 26.48 47.50
C ASP A 12 13.73 27.64 46.54
N GLU A 13 12.49 27.90 46.29
CA GLU A 13 11.96 29.16 45.71
C GLU A 13 10.45 28.99 45.43
N PRO A 14 9.61 29.99 45.77
CA PRO A 14 8.19 29.89 45.48
C PRO A 14 7.94 30.04 43.97
N GLN A 15 7.89 28.93 43.26
CA GLN A 15 7.50 28.91 41.86
C GLN A 15 6.00 28.67 41.73
N TRP A 16 5.36 29.53 40.95
CA TRP A 16 3.99 29.33 40.55
C TRP A 16 3.88 28.12 39.64
N GLN A 17 3.07 27.13 40.03
CA GLN A 17 2.71 26.01 39.18
C GLN A 17 1.30 26.20 38.67
N VAL A 18 1.10 26.05 37.35
CA VAL A 18 -0.21 26.14 36.72
C VAL A 18 -0.59 24.76 36.24
N VAL A 19 -1.68 24.23 36.83
CA VAL A 19 -2.26 22.95 36.39
C VAL A 19 -3.53 23.24 35.60
N GLN A 20 -3.64 22.64 34.46
CA GLN A 20 -4.77 22.75 33.58
C GLN A 20 -5.78 21.65 33.92
N HIS A 21 -6.95 22.01 34.36
CA HIS A 21 -8.06 21.08 34.58
C HIS A 21 -9.11 21.26 33.50
N SER A 22 -9.58 20.16 32.94
CA SER A 22 -10.66 20.16 31.97
C SER A 22 -11.83 19.34 32.51
N GLN A 23 -13.02 19.91 32.45
CA GLN A 23 -14.27 19.15 32.69
C GLN A 23 -14.59 18.16 31.54
N HIS A 24 -13.84 18.21 30.47
CA HIS A 24 -14.06 17.48 29.23
C HIS A 24 -12.87 16.62 28.89
N LEU A 25 -12.69 15.51 29.64
CA LEU A 25 -11.79 14.38 29.26
C LEU A 25 -10.45 14.80 28.63
N SER A 26 -9.69 15.68 29.27
CA SER A 26 -8.33 15.97 28.86
C SER A 26 -7.31 15.30 29.78
N CYS A 27 -6.23 14.81 29.20
CA CYS A 27 -5.10 14.27 29.94
C CYS A 27 -4.30 15.41 30.55
N GLU A 28 -4.04 15.36 31.86
CA GLU A 28 -3.29 16.39 32.60
C GLU A 28 -1.79 16.35 32.19
N ASP A 29 -1.25 15.18 31.82
CA ASP A 29 0.16 15.02 31.50
C ASP A 29 0.50 15.52 30.08
N CYS A 30 -0.31 15.19 29.07
CA CYS A 30 -0.01 15.50 27.67
C CYS A 30 -0.93 16.56 27.04
N GLY A 31 -1.95 17.06 27.78
CA GLY A 31 -2.90 18.07 27.30
C GLY A 31 -3.87 17.59 26.20
N ARG A 32 -3.83 16.30 25.82
CA ARG A 32 -4.72 15.74 24.79
C ARG A 32 -6.16 15.71 25.31
N SER A 33 -7.06 16.28 24.54
CA SER A 33 -8.50 16.25 24.84
C SER A 33 -9.19 15.14 24.07
N PHE A 34 -10.13 14.47 24.72
CA PHE A 34 -10.95 13.42 24.13
C PHE A 34 -12.40 13.89 24.02
N GLN A 35 -13.07 13.49 23.00
CA GLN A 35 -14.51 13.71 22.86
C GLN A 35 -15.30 12.80 23.81
N ARG A 36 -16.46 13.27 24.24
CA ARG A 36 -17.38 12.41 25.00
C ARG A 36 -17.78 11.23 24.15
N LEU A 37 -17.58 10.03 24.67
CA LEU A 37 -18.04 8.82 24.03
C LEU A 37 -19.57 8.79 23.98
N SER A 38 -20.10 8.48 22.83
CA SER A 38 -21.52 8.21 22.60
C SER A 38 -21.69 6.81 22.04
N PRO A 39 -22.88 6.22 22.04
CA PRO A 39 -23.11 4.91 21.41
C PRO A 39 -22.66 4.84 19.96
N HIS A 40 -22.67 5.97 19.24
CA HIS A 40 -22.21 6.05 17.85
C HIS A 40 -20.71 5.75 17.66
N HIS A 41 -19.88 5.98 18.68
CA HIS A 41 -18.45 5.64 18.64
C HIS A 41 -18.20 4.13 18.70
N PHE A 42 -19.19 3.34 19.09
CA PHE A 42 -19.11 1.88 19.19
C PHE A 42 -19.92 1.18 18.10
N SER A 43 -20.47 1.93 17.16
CA SER A 43 -21.26 1.39 16.07
C SER A 43 -20.45 1.33 14.79
N PHE A 44 -20.30 0.14 14.23
CA PHE A 44 -19.68 -0.04 12.90
C PHE A 44 -20.49 0.60 11.76
N ASN A 45 -21.73 0.98 12.01
CA ASN A 45 -22.63 1.66 11.06
C ASN A 45 -22.63 3.20 11.25
N SER A 46 -21.67 3.74 11.96
CA SER A 46 -21.54 5.18 12.19
C SER A 46 -20.13 5.62 11.87
N HIS A 47 -19.99 6.73 11.14
CA HIS A 47 -18.68 7.29 10.80
C HIS A 47 -17.80 7.65 12.02
N LEU A 48 -18.40 7.74 13.21
CA LEU A 48 -17.68 7.95 14.46
C LEU A 48 -17.09 6.67 15.05
N GLY A 49 -17.63 5.51 14.67
CA GLY A 49 -17.24 4.23 15.24
C GLY A 49 -16.74 3.21 14.22
N TRP A 50 -16.95 3.45 12.94
CA TRP A 50 -16.46 2.55 11.92
C TRP A 50 -14.95 2.72 11.67
N TRP A 51 -14.36 1.72 11.07
CA TRP A 51 -12.97 1.77 10.64
C TRP A 51 -12.85 2.53 9.32
N GLU A 52 -12.03 3.57 9.26
CA GLU A 52 -11.94 4.47 8.09
C GLU A 52 -11.61 3.73 6.78
N SER A 53 -10.77 2.69 6.84
CA SER A 53 -10.31 1.98 5.65
C SER A 53 -11.41 1.18 4.94
N CYS A 54 -12.40 0.69 5.68
CA CYS A 54 -13.48 -0.15 5.15
C CYS A 54 -14.89 0.37 5.48
N GLU A 55 -14.98 1.55 6.11
CA GLU A 55 -16.25 2.17 6.50
C GLU A 55 -17.15 1.22 7.31
N GLY A 56 -16.54 0.38 8.15
CA GLY A 56 -17.22 -0.62 8.97
C GLY A 56 -17.70 -1.88 8.24
N LEU A 57 -17.39 -2.01 6.96
CA LEU A 57 -17.83 -3.16 6.15
C LEU A 57 -17.00 -4.42 6.37
N GLY A 58 -15.80 -4.32 7.00
CA GLY A 58 -14.88 -5.45 7.17
C GLY A 58 -14.21 -5.89 5.87
N THR A 59 -14.64 -5.33 4.74
CA THR A 59 -14.09 -5.60 3.42
C THR A 59 -13.76 -4.30 2.70
N GLN A 60 -12.82 -4.35 1.79
CA GLN A 60 -12.44 -3.23 0.93
C GLN A 60 -12.24 -3.72 -0.50
N ARG A 61 -12.31 -2.81 -1.47
CA ARG A 61 -11.92 -3.15 -2.84
C ARG A 61 -10.40 -3.25 -2.91
N GLY A 62 -9.91 -4.40 -3.27
CA GLY A 62 -8.47 -4.68 -3.38
C GLY A 62 -8.16 -5.52 -4.60
N ALA A 63 -6.87 -5.65 -4.90
CA ALA A 63 -6.42 -6.49 -5.99
C ALA A 63 -6.75 -7.97 -5.71
N ASN A 64 -7.39 -8.62 -6.66
CA ASN A 64 -7.63 -10.07 -6.60
C ASN A 64 -6.34 -10.80 -7.04
N PRO A 65 -5.63 -11.50 -6.13
CA PRO A 65 -4.41 -12.20 -6.49
C PRO A 65 -4.61 -13.24 -7.60
N ALA A 66 -5.74 -13.94 -7.57
CA ALA A 66 -6.04 -14.96 -8.57
C ALA A 66 -6.26 -14.39 -9.97
N ALA A 67 -6.82 -13.18 -10.06
CA ALA A 67 -7.02 -12.51 -11.34
C ALA A 67 -5.75 -11.86 -11.91
N LEU A 68 -4.81 -11.48 -11.03
CA LEU A 68 -3.51 -10.91 -11.44
C LEU A 68 -2.58 -11.97 -12.04
N LEU A 69 -2.81 -13.21 -11.72
CA LEU A 69 -2.06 -14.35 -12.21
C LEU A 69 -2.90 -15.10 -13.24
N GLY A 70 -2.33 -15.37 -14.38
CA GLY A 70 -2.91 -16.27 -15.39
C GLY A 70 -2.62 -17.72 -15.03
N ASN A 71 -1.87 -18.41 -15.88
CA ASN A 71 -1.42 -19.76 -15.61
C ASN A 71 -0.16 -19.75 -14.74
N THR A 72 -0.25 -20.12 -13.47
CA THR A 72 0.88 -20.17 -12.54
C THR A 72 1.96 -21.22 -12.90
N GLN A 73 1.61 -22.19 -13.76
CA GLN A 73 2.55 -23.15 -14.32
C GLN A 73 3.41 -22.53 -15.45
N SER A 74 3.04 -21.34 -15.92
CA SER A 74 3.82 -20.61 -16.91
C SER A 74 4.96 -19.83 -16.24
N THR A 75 6.00 -19.54 -17.02
CA THR A 75 7.07 -18.63 -16.59
C THR A 75 6.61 -17.18 -16.66
N LEU A 76 7.37 -16.26 -16.07
CA LEU A 76 7.06 -14.83 -16.16
C LEU A 76 7.03 -14.34 -17.61
N LEU A 77 7.99 -14.77 -18.44
CA LEU A 77 8.01 -14.49 -19.87
C LEU A 77 6.93 -15.25 -20.65
N GLY A 78 6.44 -16.36 -20.10
CA GLY A 78 5.33 -17.16 -20.63
C GLY A 78 3.96 -16.59 -20.30
N GLY A 79 3.87 -15.41 -19.70
CA GLY A 79 2.60 -14.74 -19.40
C GLY A 79 1.92 -15.20 -18.11
N ALA A 80 2.68 -15.64 -17.10
CA ALA A 80 2.14 -15.97 -15.79
C ALA A 80 1.45 -14.76 -15.12
N VAL A 81 1.80 -13.54 -15.51
CA VAL A 81 1.25 -12.29 -14.96
C VAL A 81 0.35 -11.62 -15.99
N THR A 82 -0.93 -11.45 -15.66
CA THR A 82 -1.94 -10.85 -16.56
C THR A 82 -1.87 -9.33 -16.61
N LEU A 83 -1.43 -8.67 -15.55
CA LEU A 83 -1.30 -7.21 -15.46
C LEU A 83 0.07 -6.71 -15.98
N TRP A 84 0.71 -7.42 -16.87
CA TRP A 84 1.92 -6.94 -17.52
C TRP A 84 1.59 -6.43 -18.94
N PRO A 85 2.28 -5.40 -19.44
CA PRO A 85 2.15 -5.03 -20.85
C PRO A 85 2.46 -6.20 -21.76
N ASP A 86 1.90 -6.15 -22.96
CA ASP A 86 2.10 -7.21 -23.95
C ASP A 86 3.59 -7.51 -24.16
N LEU A 87 4.01 -8.72 -23.79
CA LEU A 87 5.40 -9.19 -23.90
C LEU A 87 5.89 -9.34 -25.33
N GLN A 88 5.02 -9.23 -26.34
CA GLN A 88 5.43 -9.13 -27.74
C GLN A 88 6.07 -7.77 -28.06
N GLN A 89 5.85 -6.77 -27.21
CA GLN A 89 6.53 -5.49 -27.33
C GLN A 89 7.92 -5.59 -26.70
N THR A 90 8.95 -5.28 -27.48
CA THR A 90 10.36 -5.35 -27.07
C THR A 90 10.64 -4.66 -25.73
N LEU A 91 10.03 -3.51 -25.50
CA LEU A 91 10.18 -2.77 -24.24
C LEU A 91 9.64 -3.56 -23.04
N ALA A 92 8.44 -4.09 -23.15
CA ALA A 92 7.79 -4.83 -22.07
C ALA A 92 8.56 -6.13 -21.74
N GLU A 93 9.05 -6.80 -22.77
CA GLU A 93 9.88 -8.00 -22.61
C GLU A 93 11.20 -7.66 -21.91
N GLU A 94 11.92 -6.63 -22.35
CA GLU A 94 13.20 -6.25 -21.74
C GLU A 94 13.03 -5.76 -20.30
N MET A 95 11.93 -5.09 -19.97
CA MET A 95 11.60 -4.74 -18.59
C MET A 95 11.39 -5.99 -17.72
N MET A 96 10.67 -7.00 -18.22
CA MET A 96 10.48 -8.27 -17.52
C MET A 96 11.80 -9.02 -17.35
N ARG A 97 12.63 -9.07 -18.39
CA ARG A 97 13.96 -9.68 -18.31
C ARG A 97 14.87 -9.00 -17.30
N ALA A 98 14.81 -7.66 -17.21
CA ALA A 98 15.57 -6.91 -16.21
C ALA A 98 15.12 -7.26 -14.78
N LEU A 99 13.82 -7.42 -14.56
CA LEU A 99 13.27 -7.85 -13.27
C LEU A 99 13.68 -9.29 -12.93
N ILE A 100 13.58 -10.21 -13.87
CA ILE A 100 13.98 -11.63 -13.73
C ILE A 100 15.45 -11.73 -13.32
N ARG A 101 16.34 -10.99 -13.99
CA ARG A 101 17.78 -10.96 -13.65
C ARG A 101 18.06 -10.42 -12.27
N ASP A 102 17.37 -9.33 -11.84
CA ASP A 102 17.57 -8.76 -10.51
C ASP A 102 17.07 -9.66 -9.38
N LEU A 103 16.01 -10.39 -9.63
CA LEU A 103 15.44 -11.34 -8.69
C LEU A 103 16.12 -12.72 -8.72
N GLU A 104 17.15 -12.88 -9.55
CA GLU A 104 17.89 -14.14 -9.73
C GLU A 104 16.94 -15.32 -10.03
N ILE A 105 15.98 -15.10 -10.93
CA ILE A 105 15.02 -16.10 -11.38
C ILE A 105 15.55 -16.73 -12.66
N ASP A 106 15.52 -18.05 -12.73
CA ASP A 106 15.78 -18.78 -13.97
C ASP A 106 14.61 -18.62 -14.95
N ASP A 107 14.88 -18.33 -16.22
CA ASP A 107 13.87 -18.10 -17.26
C ASP A 107 12.90 -19.28 -17.45
N SER A 108 13.31 -20.48 -17.08
CA SER A 108 12.50 -21.70 -17.14
C SER A 108 11.63 -21.95 -15.92
N THR A 109 11.81 -21.16 -14.84
CA THR A 109 11.08 -21.34 -13.58
C THR A 109 9.64 -20.87 -13.73
N SER A 110 8.68 -21.75 -13.43
CA SER A 110 7.26 -21.39 -13.37
C SER A 110 6.94 -20.54 -12.13
N PHE A 111 5.89 -19.75 -12.21
CA PHE A 111 5.53 -18.83 -11.13
C PHE A 111 5.27 -19.55 -9.80
N ASP A 112 4.71 -20.74 -9.84
CA ASP A 112 4.42 -21.56 -8.63
C ASP A 112 5.69 -22.13 -7.97
N GLN A 113 6.80 -22.19 -8.69
CA GLN A 113 8.11 -22.63 -8.17
C GLN A 113 8.95 -21.49 -7.60
N LEU A 114 8.53 -20.24 -7.81
CA LEU A 114 9.24 -19.08 -7.26
C LEU A 114 9.26 -19.12 -5.74
N THR A 115 10.35 -18.65 -5.15
CA THR A 115 10.46 -18.49 -3.70
C THR A 115 9.47 -17.45 -3.18
N THR A 116 9.16 -17.51 -1.88
CA THR A 116 8.28 -16.53 -1.22
C THR A 116 8.81 -15.09 -1.39
N THR A 117 10.13 -14.89 -1.33
CA THR A 117 10.74 -13.58 -1.51
C THR A 117 10.58 -13.06 -2.93
N GLN A 118 10.81 -13.91 -3.94
CA GLN A 118 10.62 -13.56 -5.36
C GLN A 118 9.16 -13.21 -5.66
N ARG A 119 8.22 -14.05 -5.22
CA ARG A 119 6.77 -13.76 -5.35
C ARG A 119 6.39 -12.45 -4.67
N ARG A 120 6.88 -12.22 -3.45
CA ARG A 120 6.63 -10.96 -2.73
C ARG A 120 7.15 -9.75 -3.52
N SER A 121 8.35 -9.83 -4.09
CA SER A 121 8.91 -8.76 -4.90
C SER A 121 8.08 -8.49 -6.15
N ILE A 122 7.55 -9.51 -6.80
CA ILE A 122 6.66 -9.37 -7.96
C ILE A 122 5.33 -8.71 -7.54
N MET A 123 4.73 -9.16 -6.46
CA MET A 123 3.41 -8.66 -6.03
C MET A 123 3.48 -7.27 -5.43
N HIS A 124 4.49 -6.97 -4.60
CA HIS A 124 4.59 -5.73 -3.80
C HIS A 124 5.69 -4.77 -4.25
N GLY A 125 6.53 -5.19 -5.21
CA GLY A 125 7.60 -4.38 -5.77
C GLY A 125 8.96 -4.59 -5.10
N THR A 126 9.96 -3.95 -5.71
CA THR A 126 11.37 -4.04 -5.33
C THR A 126 11.86 -2.82 -4.53
N GLY A 127 10.93 -2.01 -4.02
CA GLY A 127 11.23 -0.79 -3.28
C GLY A 127 11.75 0.33 -4.19
N SER A 128 12.83 0.99 -3.77
CA SER A 128 13.43 2.12 -4.48
C SER A 128 14.47 1.73 -5.53
N ARG A 129 14.60 0.44 -5.87
CA ARG A 129 15.57 -0.03 -6.86
C ARG A 129 15.24 0.46 -8.27
N TRP A 130 16.28 0.89 -8.99
CA TRP A 130 16.21 1.30 -10.39
C TRP A 130 16.77 0.21 -11.29
N PHE A 131 16.00 -0.13 -12.30
CA PHE A 131 16.38 -1.07 -13.36
C PHE A 131 16.76 -0.30 -14.60
N ALA A 132 17.90 -0.61 -15.17
CA ALA A 132 18.30 -0.08 -16.46
C ALA A 132 17.90 -1.07 -17.57
N VAL A 133 17.29 -0.55 -18.63
CA VAL A 133 16.85 -1.32 -19.79
C VAL A 133 17.35 -0.65 -21.05
N ASP A 134 17.97 -1.43 -21.90
CA ASP A 134 18.42 -1.01 -23.20
C ASP A 134 17.52 -1.63 -24.28
N VAL A 135 16.85 -0.79 -25.04
CA VAL A 135 16.02 -1.23 -26.16
C VAL A 135 16.62 -0.76 -27.46
N THR A 136 16.74 -1.66 -28.42
CA THR A 136 17.18 -1.35 -29.76
C THR A 136 15.98 -1.26 -30.68
N ALA A 137 15.65 -0.06 -31.12
CA ALA A 137 14.60 0.19 -32.10
C ALA A 137 15.26 0.55 -33.45
N GLY A 138 15.33 -0.41 -34.34
CA GLY A 138 16.03 -0.26 -35.63
C GLY A 138 17.54 -0.03 -35.44
N LYS A 139 18.05 1.14 -35.85
CA LYS A 139 19.47 1.51 -35.67
C LYS A 139 19.75 2.32 -34.41
N THR A 140 18.74 2.67 -33.63
CA THR A 140 18.88 3.53 -32.47
C THR A 140 18.79 2.68 -31.21
N LYS A 141 19.82 2.75 -30.37
CA LYS A 141 19.82 2.19 -29.02
C LYS A 141 19.33 3.27 -28.03
N GLN A 142 18.28 2.96 -27.28
CA GLN A 142 17.75 3.83 -26.24
C GLN A 142 17.89 3.13 -24.89
N SER A 143 18.42 3.84 -23.91
CA SER A 143 18.53 3.36 -22.54
C SER A 143 17.61 4.19 -21.64
N PHE A 144 16.85 3.53 -20.81
CA PHE A 144 16.02 4.21 -19.79
C PHE A 144 16.04 3.42 -18.49
N LYS A 145 15.57 4.09 -17.42
CA LYS A 145 15.50 3.48 -16.10
C LYS A 145 14.06 3.48 -15.62
N PHE A 146 13.67 2.42 -14.95
CA PHE A 146 12.36 2.34 -14.29
C PHE A 146 12.48 1.75 -12.89
N GLN A 147 11.47 1.98 -12.06
CA GLN A 147 11.29 1.32 -10.77
C GLN A 147 10.10 0.37 -10.88
N PHE A 148 10.27 -0.85 -10.42
CA PHE A 148 9.16 -1.80 -10.38
C PHE A 148 8.44 -1.68 -9.03
N LYS A 149 7.24 -1.14 -9.07
CA LYS A 149 6.41 -0.89 -7.87
C LYS A 149 5.66 -2.11 -7.37
N GLY A 150 5.58 -3.19 -8.16
CA GLY A 150 4.78 -4.37 -7.87
C GLY A 150 3.39 -4.34 -8.51
N LEU A 151 2.78 -5.50 -8.63
CA LEU A 151 1.48 -5.64 -9.29
C LEU A 151 0.36 -4.98 -8.47
N TYR A 152 0.30 -5.20 -7.15
CA TYR A 152 -0.72 -4.60 -6.28
C TYR A 152 -0.70 -3.07 -6.28
N PRO A 153 0.42 -2.41 -5.98
CA PRO A 153 0.47 -0.96 -6.03
C PRO A 153 0.20 -0.38 -7.42
N THR A 154 0.61 -1.07 -8.47
CA THR A 154 0.36 -0.63 -9.86
C THR A 154 -1.12 -0.69 -10.18
N LEU A 155 -1.83 -1.76 -9.81
CA LEU A 155 -3.27 -1.88 -10.01
C LEU A 155 -4.03 -0.82 -9.21
N GLU A 156 -3.67 -0.62 -7.95
CA GLU A 156 -4.27 0.39 -7.09
C GLU A 156 -4.08 1.80 -7.68
N GLN A 157 -2.88 2.13 -8.11
CA GLN A 157 -2.59 3.42 -8.73
C GLN A 157 -3.35 3.60 -10.04
N ALA A 158 -3.37 2.59 -10.91
CA ALA A 158 -4.08 2.62 -12.19
C ALA A 158 -5.59 2.83 -12.00
N SER A 159 -6.20 2.20 -11.00
CA SER A 159 -7.62 2.34 -10.70
C SER A 159 -8.00 3.75 -10.21
N ARG A 160 -7.05 4.50 -9.63
CA ARG A 160 -7.26 5.88 -9.15
C ARG A 160 -7.11 6.93 -10.26
N VAL A 161 -6.28 6.67 -11.26
CA VAL A 161 -5.86 7.68 -12.24
C VAL A 161 -6.92 7.92 -13.34
N SER A 162 -7.64 6.88 -13.76
CA SER A 162 -8.58 7.00 -14.88
C SER A 162 -9.82 6.14 -14.72
N PRO A 163 -11.04 6.72 -14.88
CA PRO A 163 -12.28 5.95 -14.89
C PRO A 163 -12.30 4.86 -15.96
N ALA A 164 -11.74 5.13 -17.14
CA ALA A 164 -11.66 4.17 -18.23
C ALA A 164 -10.75 2.96 -17.88
N LEU A 165 -9.62 3.21 -17.22
CA LEU A 165 -8.77 2.14 -16.69
C LEU A 165 -9.45 1.36 -15.58
N ARG A 166 -10.21 2.04 -14.70
CA ARG A 166 -10.99 1.38 -13.65
C ARG A 166 -11.93 0.33 -14.24
N THR A 167 -12.70 0.67 -15.26
CA THR A 167 -13.62 -0.27 -15.91
C THR A 167 -12.87 -1.44 -16.55
N ARG A 168 -11.75 -1.18 -17.20
CA ARG A 168 -10.93 -2.25 -17.80
C ARG A 168 -10.27 -3.17 -16.79
N LEU A 169 -9.95 -2.67 -15.60
CA LEU A 169 -9.28 -3.41 -14.53
C LEU A 169 -10.26 -3.95 -13.48
N GLU A 170 -11.56 -3.73 -13.65
CA GLU A 170 -12.58 -4.10 -12.67
C GLU A 170 -12.59 -5.61 -12.38
N HIS A 171 -12.31 -6.44 -13.39
CA HIS A 171 -12.18 -7.88 -13.24
C HIS A 171 -10.95 -8.34 -12.44
N LEU A 172 -9.97 -7.44 -12.23
CA LEU A 172 -8.77 -7.70 -11.41
C LEU A 172 -8.94 -7.22 -9.96
N VAL A 173 -10.08 -6.62 -9.64
CA VAL A 173 -10.40 -6.08 -8.32
C VAL A 173 -11.59 -6.83 -7.75
N ASP A 174 -11.48 -7.24 -6.50
CA ASP A 174 -12.54 -7.94 -5.78
C ASP A 174 -12.71 -7.34 -4.38
N GLN A 175 -13.71 -7.80 -3.65
CA GLN A 175 -13.82 -7.54 -2.23
C GLN A 175 -12.81 -8.41 -1.49
N VAL A 176 -11.84 -7.77 -0.85
CA VAL A 176 -10.86 -8.42 0.01
C VAL A 176 -11.10 -8.03 1.45
N GLU A 177 -10.71 -8.89 2.38
CA GLU A 177 -10.78 -8.55 3.80
C GLU A 177 -9.99 -7.29 4.09
N CYS A 178 -10.52 -6.45 4.97
CA CYS A 178 -9.84 -5.24 5.41
C CYS A 178 -8.61 -5.64 6.23
N SER A 179 -7.43 -5.26 5.74
CA SER A 179 -6.15 -5.60 6.39
C SER A 179 -5.89 -4.85 7.70
N THR A 180 -6.75 -3.90 8.04
CA THR A 180 -6.54 -2.98 9.16
C THR A 180 -7.62 -3.08 10.25
N CYS A 181 -8.72 -3.76 10.03
CA CYS A 181 -9.75 -3.93 11.08
C CYS A 181 -9.72 -5.29 11.83
#